data_8c660e5c51e553df7b80d35e3a9f6ead
#
_entry.id   8c660e5c51e553df7b80d35e3a9f6ead
#
_cell.length_a   1.000
_cell.length_b   1.000
_cell.length_c   1.000
_cell.angle_alpha   90.00
_cell.angle_beta   90.00
_cell.angle_gamma   90.00
#
_symmetry.space_group_name_H-M   'P 1'
#
loop_
_entity.id
_entity.type
_entity.pdbx_description
1 polymer ?
#
loop_
_entity_poly.entity_id
_entity_poly.type
_entity_poly.pdbx_seq_one_letter_code
_entity_poly.pdbx_strand_id
1 'polypeptide(L)'
;MLTKKLGLLLVLLHMPIIGLGQSDDALKADTYQGKMMVRIAELEIETDYLDEYLEILKEESEASLRLEPGVICIYPMFQKENPTQIRLLEIYANQEAYESHLKTPHFQKYKTTTAEMVKDLKLIDMEAIDPESMSMVFKK
;
A
#
# COMPACT_ATOMS: atom_id res chain seq x y z
N MET A 1 62.35 -3.11 51.68
CA MET A 1 62.16 -3.57 50.29
C MET A 1 60.86 -3.02 49.80
N LEU A 2 60.95 -2.08 48.89
CA LEU A 2 59.75 -1.34 48.32
C LEU A 2 59.21 -2.09 47.10
N THR A 3 58.01 -2.60 47.20
CA THR A 3 57.32 -3.14 46.06
C THR A 3 56.38 -2.05 45.47
N LYS A 4 56.76 -1.51 44.32
CA LYS A 4 55.97 -0.56 43.57
C LYS A 4 54.76 -1.28 42.91
N LYS A 5 53.57 -0.93 43.33
CA LYS A 5 52.33 -1.33 42.60
C LYS A 5 52.16 -0.42 41.37
N LEU A 6 52.25 -1.01 40.20
CA LEU A 6 52.00 -0.36 38.93
C LEU A 6 50.46 -0.34 38.70
N GLY A 7 49.87 0.83 38.83
CA GLY A 7 48.43 1.03 38.54
C GLY A 7 48.21 1.10 37.05
N LEU A 8 47.47 0.13 36.51
CA LEU A 8 47.01 0.13 35.12
C LEU A 8 45.79 1.05 35.01
N LEU A 9 46.02 2.23 34.43
CA LEU A 9 44.95 3.19 34.11
C LEU A 9 44.20 2.71 32.87
N LEU A 10 43.00 2.13 33.04
CA LEU A 10 42.12 1.73 31.97
C LEU A 10 41.38 2.99 31.43
N VAL A 11 41.84 3.55 30.33
CA VAL A 11 41.13 4.63 29.62
C VAL A 11 40.00 4.00 28.83
N LEU A 12 38.78 4.09 29.36
CA LEU A 12 37.57 3.77 28.64
C LEU A 12 37.28 4.85 27.59
N LEU A 13 37.63 4.53 26.35
CA LEU A 13 37.31 5.37 25.19
C LEU A 13 35.81 5.22 24.92
N HIS A 14 35.00 6.19 25.35
CA HIS A 14 33.60 6.31 24.98
C HIS A 14 33.52 6.78 23.54
N MET A 15 33.29 5.87 22.59
CA MET A 15 32.86 6.22 21.24
C MET A 15 31.38 6.57 21.31
N PRO A 16 30.96 7.75 20.79
CA PRO A 16 29.55 8.00 20.59
C PRO A 16 29.06 7.10 19.46
N ILE A 17 28.10 6.22 19.77
CA ILE A 17 27.32 5.51 18.76
C ILE A 17 26.47 6.58 18.06
N ILE A 18 26.92 7.04 16.91
CA ILE A 18 26.08 7.81 15.99
C ILE A 18 25.06 6.82 15.47
N GLY A 19 23.90 6.81 16.08
CA GLY A 19 22.71 6.14 15.54
C GLY A 19 22.37 6.77 14.20
N LEU A 20 22.76 6.12 13.11
CA LEU A 20 22.20 6.37 11.79
C LEU A 20 20.72 5.98 11.87
N GLY A 21 19.87 6.97 12.10
CA GLY A 21 18.44 6.82 11.92
C GLY A 21 18.18 6.55 10.45
N GLN A 22 18.17 5.28 10.07
CA GLN A 22 17.56 4.86 8.82
C GLN A 22 16.08 5.18 8.97
N SER A 23 15.58 6.06 8.10
CA SER A 23 14.17 6.42 8.11
C SER A 23 13.34 5.14 7.92
N ASP A 24 12.31 4.97 8.74
CA ASP A 24 11.38 3.83 8.66
C ASP A 24 10.77 3.66 7.26
N ASP A 25 10.76 4.70 6.45
CA ASP A 25 10.30 4.70 5.07
C ASP A 25 11.26 3.96 4.11
N ALA A 26 12.57 4.03 4.33
CA ALA A 26 13.54 3.29 3.52
C ALA A 26 13.47 1.78 3.82
N LEU A 27 13.25 1.41 5.08
CA LEU A 27 13.04 0.01 5.49
C LEU A 27 11.75 -0.57 4.90
N LYS A 28 10.68 0.22 4.81
CA LYS A 28 9.41 -0.20 4.20
C LYS A 28 9.55 -0.39 2.70
N ALA A 29 10.24 0.51 2.00
CA ALA A 29 10.45 0.40 0.55
C ALA A 29 11.21 -0.88 0.16
N ASP A 30 12.23 -1.27 0.93
CA ASP A 30 13.03 -2.48 0.67
C ASP A 30 12.23 -3.78 0.93
N THR A 31 11.24 -3.73 1.82
CA THR A 31 10.40 -4.89 2.17
C THR A 31 9.40 -5.25 1.06
N TYR A 32 9.01 -4.29 0.22
CA TYR A 32 8.00 -4.49 -0.82
C TYR A 32 8.59 -4.78 -2.21
N GLN A 33 9.89 -4.57 -2.43
CA GLN A 33 10.53 -4.84 -3.72
C GLN A 33 10.43 -6.32 -4.12
N GLY A 34 9.88 -6.56 -5.31
CA GLY A 34 9.78 -7.89 -5.92
C GLY A 34 8.63 -8.78 -5.44
N LYS A 35 7.76 -8.29 -4.53
CA LYS A 35 6.62 -9.06 -3.99
C LYS A 35 5.27 -8.37 -4.16
N MET A 36 5.24 -7.11 -4.59
CA MET A 36 4.00 -6.37 -4.76
C MET A 36 3.07 -7.05 -5.76
N MET A 37 1.80 -7.12 -5.41
CA MET A 37 0.75 -7.48 -6.34
C MET A 37 0.16 -6.20 -6.92
N VAL A 38 0.20 -6.07 -8.24
CA VAL A 38 -0.34 -4.92 -8.98
C VAL A 38 -1.49 -5.38 -9.85
N ARG A 39 -2.60 -4.66 -9.83
CA ARG A 39 -3.81 -4.99 -10.57
C ARG A 39 -4.49 -3.76 -11.13
N ILE A 40 -5.07 -3.90 -12.31
CA ILE A 40 -6.07 -2.98 -12.85
C ILE A 40 -7.43 -3.65 -12.78
N ALA A 41 -8.37 -3.03 -12.08
CA ALA A 41 -9.78 -3.40 -12.17
C ALA A 41 -10.46 -2.50 -13.21
N GLU A 42 -11.11 -3.11 -14.19
CA GLU A 42 -11.96 -2.44 -15.17
C GLU A 42 -13.40 -2.77 -14.86
N LEU A 43 -14.22 -1.74 -14.62
CA LEU A 43 -15.63 -1.92 -14.32
C LEU A 43 -16.48 -1.08 -15.27
N GLU A 44 -17.62 -1.62 -15.62
CA GLU A 44 -18.74 -0.88 -16.22
C GLU A 44 -19.88 -0.86 -15.21
N ILE A 45 -20.38 0.34 -14.91
CA ILE A 45 -21.44 0.55 -13.93
C ILE A 45 -22.76 0.84 -14.64
N GLU A 46 -23.85 0.27 -14.14
CA GLU A 46 -25.18 0.61 -14.60
C GLU A 46 -25.45 2.10 -14.37
N THR A 47 -25.92 2.80 -15.40
CA THR A 47 -26.04 4.26 -15.41
C THR A 47 -26.89 4.79 -14.26
N ASP A 48 -27.96 4.08 -13.91
CA ASP A 48 -28.90 4.49 -12.87
C ASP A 48 -28.29 4.45 -11.46
N TYR A 49 -27.18 3.72 -11.27
CA TYR A 49 -26.49 3.57 -9.98
C TYR A 49 -25.18 4.34 -9.89
N LEU A 50 -24.79 5.10 -10.94
CA LEU A 50 -23.44 5.67 -11.00
C LEU A 50 -23.08 6.52 -9.78
N ASP A 51 -23.94 7.45 -9.40
CA ASP A 51 -23.65 8.37 -8.29
C ASP A 51 -23.52 7.61 -6.96
N GLU A 52 -24.44 6.68 -6.68
CA GLU A 52 -24.41 5.84 -5.48
C GLU A 52 -23.15 4.96 -5.46
N TYR A 53 -22.83 4.35 -6.59
CA TYR A 53 -21.64 3.52 -6.73
C TYR A 53 -20.35 4.29 -6.43
N LEU A 54 -20.22 5.51 -6.96
CA LEU A 54 -19.04 6.35 -6.76
C LEU A 54 -18.83 6.71 -5.27
N GLU A 55 -19.90 6.99 -4.53
CA GLU A 55 -19.82 7.27 -3.08
C GLU A 55 -19.39 6.02 -2.31
N ILE A 56 -19.97 4.86 -2.61
CA ILE A 56 -19.62 3.59 -1.95
C ILE A 56 -18.17 3.19 -2.25
N LEU A 57 -17.72 3.33 -3.51
CA LEU A 57 -16.35 3.03 -3.91
C LEU A 57 -15.34 3.96 -3.21
N LYS A 58 -15.67 5.24 -3.08
CA LYS A 58 -14.86 6.21 -2.34
C LYS A 58 -14.72 5.82 -0.88
N GLU A 59 -15.83 5.50 -0.19
CA GLU A 59 -15.82 5.06 1.21
C GLU A 59 -14.93 3.82 1.40
N GLU A 60 -15.07 2.84 0.53
CA GLU A 60 -14.29 1.60 0.57
C GLU A 60 -12.80 1.86 0.36
N SER A 61 -12.43 2.62 -0.69
CA SER A 61 -11.04 2.94 -1.01
C SER A 61 -10.34 3.71 0.12
N GLU A 62 -11.02 4.68 0.72
CA GLU A 62 -10.52 5.43 1.87
C GLU A 62 -10.32 4.54 3.11
N ALA A 63 -11.26 3.61 3.36
CA ALA A 63 -11.16 2.67 4.47
C ALA A 63 -9.98 1.72 4.29
N SER A 64 -9.81 1.16 3.11
CA SER A 64 -8.71 0.25 2.78
C SER A 64 -7.35 0.92 2.93
N LEU A 65 -7.16 2.11 2.38
CA LEU A 65 -5.91 2.86 2.50
C LEU A 65 -5.58 3.24 3.94
N ARG A 66 -6.59 3.52 4.77
CA ARG A 66 -6.39 3.94 6.16
C ARG A 66 -6.20 2.78 7.13
N LEU A 67 -6.89 1.67 6.92
CA LEU A 67 -7.01 0.58 7.90
C LEU A 67 -6.15 -0.65 7.58
N GLU A 68 -5.70 -0.79 6.33
CA GLU A 68 -5.00 -1.97 5.86
C GLU A 68 -3.54 -1.65 5.55
N PRO A 69 -2.58 -2.01 6.42
CA PRO A 69 -1.15 -1.73 6.18
C PRO A 69 -0.59 -2.36 4.90
N GLY A 70 -1.21 -3.44 4.42
CA GLY A 70 -0.81 -4.13 3.19
C GLY A 70 -1.40 -3.54 1.91
N VAL A 71 -2.33 -2.57 2.01
CA VAL A 71 -2.85 -1.83 0.86
C VAL A 71 -1.96 -0.62 0.62
N ILE A 72 -1.20 -0.65 -0.47
CA ILE A 72 -0.27 0.43 -0.85
C ILE A 72 -1.00 1.49 -1.67
N CYS A 73 -1.86 1.06 -2.59
CA CYS A 73 -2.62 1.94 -3.47
C CYS A 73 -3.96 1.31 -3.81
N ILE A 74 -5.03 2.08 -3.67
CA ILE A 74 -6.31 1.90 -4.36
C ILE A 74 -6.66 3.27 -4.91
N TYR A 75 -6.57 3.40 -6.24
CA TYR A 75 -6.77 4.68 -6.92
C TYR A 75 -7.88 4.54 -7.96
N PRO A 76 -9.13 4.82 -7.57
CA PRO A 76 -10.27 4.75 -8.47
C PRO A 76 -10.32 5.98 -9.40
N MET A 77 -10.64 5.72 -10.65
CA MET A 77 -10.75 6.72 -11.70
C MET A 77 -11.96 6.41 -12.59
N PHE A 78 -12.57 7.40 -13.18
CA PHE A 78 -13.57 7.22 -14.24
C PHE A 78 -13.12 7.92 -15.53
N GLN A 79 -13.60 7.43 -16.65
CA GLN A 79 -13.36 8.07 -17.94
C GLN A 79 -14.20 9.35 -18.05
N LYS A 80 -13.57 10.48 -18.40
CA LYS A 80 -14.25 11.78 -18.49
C LYS A 80 -15.44 11.77 -19.49
N GLU A 81 -15.23 11.13 -20.63
CA GLU A 81 -16.22 11.06 -21.70
C GLU A 81 -17.28 9.96 -21.47
N ASN A 82 -17.00 9.00 -20.60
CA ASN A 82 -17.91 7.92 -20.25
C ASN A 82 -17.75 7.55 -18.77
N PRO A 83 -18.41 8.27 -17.85
CA PRO A 83 -18.19 8.11 -16.41
C PRO A 83 -18.61 6.75 -15.83
N THR A 84 -19.42 5.95 -16.53
CA THR A 84 -19.75 4.58 -16.12
C THR A 84 -18.58 3.61 -16.27
N GLN A 85 -17.54 4.00 -16.99
CA GLN A 85 -16.31 3.23 -17.15
C GLN A 85 -15.33 3.60 -16.06
N ILE A 86 -15.19 2.72 -15.08
CA ILE A 86 -14.31 2.88 -13.91
C ILE A 86 -13.03 2.07 -14.13
N ARG A 87 -11.91 2.60 -13.64
CA ARG A 87 -10.63 1.93 -13.57
C ARG A 87 -10.04 2.12 -12.20
N LEU A 88 -9.60 1.05 -11.56
CA LEU A 88 -8.84 1.12 -10.32
C LEU A 88 -7.42 0.65 -10.58
N LEU A 89 -6.45 1.44 -10.15
CA LEU A 89 -5.10 0.94 -9.93
C LEU A 89 -5.04 0.44 -8.49
N GLU A 90 -4.75 -0.84 -8.34
CA GLU A 90 -4.63 -1.51 -7.05
C GLU A 90 -3.19 -2.02 -6.88
N ILE A 91 -2.58 -1.71 -5.74
CA ILE A 91 -1.25 -2.20 -5.38
C ILE A 91 -1.28 -2.67 -3.93
N TYR A 92 -0.92 -3.92 -3.75
CA TYR A 92 -0.81 -4.58 -2.45
C TYR A 92 0.64 -4.95 -2.15
N ALA A 93 1.01 -4.99 -0.89
CA ALA A 93 2.34 -5.36 -0.43
C ALA A 93 2.78 -6.75 -0.94
N ASN A 94 1.81 -7.66 -1.05
CA ASN A 94 1.98 -9.03 -1.55
C ASN A 94 0.60 -9.67 -1.76
N GLN A 95 0.60 -10.93 -2.20
CA GLN A 95 -0.60 -11.72 -2.40
C GLN A 95 -1.43 -11.90 -1.11
N GLU A 96 -0.77 -12.08 0.04
CA GLU A 96 -1.42 -12.27 1.33
C GLU A 96 -2.18 -11.02 1.77
N ALA A 97 -1.62 -9.83 1.50
CA ALA A 97 -2.29 -8.56 1.76
C ALA A 97 -3.58 -8.41 0.93
N TYR A 98 -3.55 -8.80 -0.35
CA TYR A 98 -4.74 -8.85 -1.19
C TYR A 98 -5.79 -9.83 -0.64
N GLU A 99 -5.38 -11.04 -0.28
CA GLU A 99 -6.29 -12.04 0.29
C GLU A 99 -6.90 -11.60 1.63
N SER A 100 -6.13 -10.84 2.41
CA SER A 100 -6.62 -10.22 3.64
C SER A 100 -7.65 -9.13 3.35
N HIS A 101 -7.36 -8.24 2.37
CA HIS A 101 -8.26 -7.19 1.91
C HIS A 101 -9.64 -7.75 1.54
N LEU A 102 -9.69 -8.84 0.79
CA LEU A 102 -10.96 -9.47 0.39
C LEU A 102 -11.84 -9.92 1.57
N LYS A 103 -11.27 -10.09 2.76
CA LYS A 103 -11.98 -10.56 3.97
C LYS A 103 -12.37 -9.42 4.89
N THR A 104 -11.95 -8.19 4.61
CA THR A 104 -12.27 -7.04 5.47
C THR A 104 -13.75 -6.70 5.46
N PRO A 105 -14.29 -6.17 6.55
CA PRO A 105 -15.71 -5.79 6.62
C PRO A 105 -16.10 -4.72 5.59
N HIS A 106 -15.21 -3.74 5.33
CA HIS A 106 -15.49 -2.67 4.36
C HIS A 106 -15.50 -3.19 2.93
N PHE A 107 -14.57 -4.08 2.55
CA PHE A 107 -14.60 -4.70 1.24
C PHE A 107 -15.84 -5.60 1.06
N GLN A 108 -16.20 -6.40 2.07
CA GLN A 108 -17.38 -7.25 2.01
C GLN A 108 -18.68 -6.42 1.91
N LYS A 109 -18.76 -5.29 2.64
CA LYS A 109 -19.87 -4.34 2.52
C LYS A 109 -19.93 -3.77 1.09
N TYR A 110 -18.82 -3.27 0.56
CA TYR A 110 -18.71 -2.79 -0.81
C TYR A 110 -19.21 -3.83 -1.81
N LYS A 111 -18.61 -5.02 -1.78
CA LYS A 111 -18.92 -6.12 -2.71
C LYS A 111 -20.39 -6.50 -2.72
N THR A 112 -21.02 -6.61 -1.55
CA THR A 112 -22.43 -7.01 -1.44
C THR A 112 -23.38 -5.90 -1.83
N THR A 113 -23.07 -4.64 -1.45
CA THR A 113 -23.94 -3.49 -1.74
C THR A 113 -23.92 -3.14 -3.23
N THR A 114 -22.77 -3.30 -3.90
CA THR A 114 -22.61 -2.89 -5.31
C THR A 114 -22.85 -4.01 -6.31
N ALA A 115 -23.20 -5.21 -5.86
CA ALA A 115 -23.32 -6.39 -6.74
C ALA A 115 -24.26 -6.20 -7.93
N GLU A 116 -25.39 -5.48 -7.74
CA GLU A 116 -26.36 -5.20 -8.80
C GLU A 116 -26.04 -3.93 -9.61
N MET A 117 -25.08 -3.13 -9.14
CA MET A 117 -24.68 -1.88 -9.78
C MET A 117 -23.60 -2.11 -10.86
N VAL A 118 -22.85 -3.21 -10.73
CA VAL A 118 -21.75 -3.55 -11.64
C VAL A 118 -22.28 -4.40 -12.78
N LYS A 119 -22.22 -3.84 -13.99
CA LYS A 119 -22.62 -4.51 -15.23
C LYS A 119 -21.53 -5.46 -15.73
N ASP A 120 -20.27 -5.04 -15.64
CA ASP A 120 -19.11 -5.83 -16.03
C ASP A 120 -17.92 -5.56 -15.12
N LEU A 121 -17.11 -6.59 -14.86
CA LEU A 121 -15.88 -6.50 -14.09
C LEU A 121 -14.81 -7.38 -14.71
N LYS A 122 -13.66 -6.77 -14.99
CA LYS A 122 -12.46 -7.47 -15.42
C LYS A 122 -11.29 -7.10 -14.51
N LEU A 123 -10.58 -8.10 -14.00
CA LEU A 123 -9.38 -7.95 -13.19
C LEU A 123 -8.17 -8.34 -14.03
N ILE A 124 -7.19 -7.46 -14.14
CA ILE A 124 -5.99 -7.63 -14.96
C ILE A 124 -4.78 -7.54 -14.03
N ASP A 125 -4.09 -8.66 -13.82
CA ASP A 125 -2.83 -8.67 -13.09
C ASP A 125 -1.75 -8.02 -13.93
N MET A 126 -0.98 -7.13 -13.31
CA MET A 126 0.05 -6.33 -13.94
C MET A 126 1.39 -6.58 -13.25
N GLU A 127 2.45 -6.37 -13.98
CA GLU A 127 3.80 -6.35 -13.43
C GLU A 127 4.42 -4.98 -13.66
N ALA A 128 5.03 -4.43 -12.62
CA ALA A 128 5.69 -3.13 -12.75
C ALA A 128 6.96 -3.27 -13.61
N ILE A 129 7.12 -2.40 -14.61
CA ILE A 129 8.34 -2.35 -15.44
C ILE A 129 9.55 -1.95 -14.57
N ASP A 130 9.35 -1.04 -13.66
CA ASP A 130 10.36 -0.55 -12.72
C ASP A 130 9.75 -0.35 -11.33
N PRO A 131 9.78 -1.37 -10.46
CA PRO A 131 9.23 -1.26 -9.10
C PRO A 131 9.92 -0.19 -8.25
N GLU A 132 11.18 0.11 -8.50
CA GLU A 132 11.96 1.08 -7.72
C GLU A 132 11.43 2.52 -7.92
N SER A 133 10.88 2.81 -9.10
CA SER A 133 10.29 4.11 -9.40
C SER A 133 9.09 4.47 -8.53
N MET A 134 8.41 3.48 -7.92
CA MET A 134 7.28 3.71 -7.01
C MET A 134 7.65 4.65 -5.85
N SER A 135 8.85 4.51 -5.30
CA SER A 135 9.32 5.37 -4.22
C SER A 135 9.41 6.85 -4.61
N MET A 136 9.51 7.15 -5.91
CA MET A 136 9.58 8.51 -6.45
C MET A 136 8.20 9.13 -6.69
N VAL A 137 7.17 8.31 -6.92
CA VAL A 137 5.80 8.78 -7.17
C VAL A 137 5.22 9.49 -5.94
N PHE A 138 5.54 9.03 -4.74
CA PHE A 138 4.99 9.52 -3.47
C PHE A 138 5.91 10.52 -2.73
N LYS A 139 7.08 10.86 -3.29
CA LYS A 139 8.05 11.78 -2.67
C LYS A 139 7.93 13.25 -3.09
N LYS A 140 6.86 13.63 -3.77
CA LYS A 140 6.65 15.03 -4.20
C LYS A 140 5.87 15.81 -3.18
#